data_062588ce063ccdc831ad2cc661f06680
#
_entry.id   062588ce063ccdc831ad2cc661f06680
#
_cell.length_a   1.000
_cell.length_b   1.000
_cell.length_c   1.000
_cell.angle_alpha   90.00
_cell.angle_beta   90.00
_cell.angle_gamma   90.00
#
_symmetry.space_group_name_H-M   'P 1'
#
loop_
_entity.id
_entity.type
_entity.pdbx_description
1 polymer ?
#
loop_
_entity_poly.entity_id
_entity_poly.type
_entity_poly.pdbx_seq_one_letter_code
_entity_poly.pdbx_strand_id
1 'polypeptide(L)'
;MARAKNKTDLIENAESSFEKMMQMVESFTPEQQESDFPMPTMNRNIRDLLTHIHEWHNMMLSWHEIGERGGKPEIPAPNHNWRTTPLLNKEIHAKYENTSLKEGNILINDTHIRIMKLIHSLSNDQLFLKNQVNWTKSTTLGAYFISATSSHYEWTMKIMRQYARLLKHQQK
;
A
#
# COMPACT_ATOMS: atom_id res chain seq x y z
N MET A 1 -15.46 0.68 -1.00
CA MET A 1 -15.54 2.07 -1.52
C MET A 1 -15.67 2.07 -3.04
N ALA A 2 -16.34 3.05 -3.65
CA ALA A 2 -16.31 3.20 -5.09
C ALA A 2 -14.91 3.63 -5.54
N ARG A 3 -14.46 3.16 -6.72
CA ARG A 3 -13.15 3.54 -7.25
C ARG A 3 -13.15 5.04 -7.60
N ALA A 4 -12.14 5.75 -7.14
CA ALA A 4 -11.97 7.17 -7.40
C ALA A 4 -11.97 7.49 -8.90
N LYS A 5 -12.64 8.56 -9.30
CA LYS A 5 -12.76 9.02 -10.69
C LYS A 5 -12.16 10.41 -10.90
N ASN A 6 -11.78 11.08 -9.83
CA ASN A 6 -11.18 12.41 -9.81
C ASN A 6 -10.26 12.56 -8.61
N LYS A 7 -9.53 13.67 -8.53
CA LYS A 7 -8.56 13.96 -7.46
C LYS A 7 -9.21 14.00 -6.07
N THR A 8 -10.40 14.59 -5.93
CA THR A 8 -11.12 14.69 -4.65
C THR A 8 -11.45 13.28 -4.13
N ASP A 9 -12.08 12.44 -4.95
CA ASP A 9 -12.36 11.04 -4.60
C ASP A 9 -11.08 10.27 -4.20
N LEU A 10 -9.97 10.51 -4.93
CA LEU A 10 -8.70 9.82 -4.66
C LEU A 10 -8.18 10.18 -3.27
N ILE A 11 -8.16 11.46 -2.94
CA ILE A 11 -7.72 11.98 -1.63
C ILE A 11 -8.59 11.40 -0.52
N GLU A 12 -9.91 11.61 -0.60
CA GLU A 12 -10.87 11.16 0.41
C GLU A 12 -10.81 9.64 0.63
N ASN A 13 -10.73 8.87 -0.46
CA ASN A 13 -10.63 7.42 -0.37
C ASN A 13 -9.29 6.97 0.26
N ALA A 14 -8.18 7.60 -0.10
CA ALA A 14 -6.87 7.25 0.44
C ALA A 14 -6.76 7.58 1.93
N GLU A 15 -7.15 8.79 2.34
CA GLU A 15 -7.13 9.23 3.74
C GLU A 15 -8.07 8.38 4.62
N SER A 16 -9.33 8.26 4.22
CA SER A 16 -10.32 7.48 4.98
C SER A 16 -9.98 5.99 5.09
N SER A 17 -9.42 5.38 4.02
CA SER A 17 -9.01 3.98 4.09
C SER A 17 -7.78 3.77 4.95
N PHE A 18 -6.82 4.71 4.90
CA PHE A 18 -5.63 4.67 5.75
C PHE A 18 -5.99 4.77 7.22
N GLU A 19 -6.81 5.76 7.58
CA GLU A 19 -7.30 5.95 8.95
C GLU A 19 -8.00 4.69 9.47
N LYS A 20 -8.94 4.13 8.71
CA LYS A 20 -9.64 2.89 9.07
C LYS A 20 -8.71 1.70 9.23
N MET A 21 -7.69 1.60 8.38
CA MET A 21 -6.69 0.55 8.45
C MET A 21 -5.89 0.67 9.76
N MET A 22 -5.43 1.88 10.11
CA MET A 22 -4.66 2.10 11.34
C MET A 22 -5.52 1.91 12.59
N GLN A 23 -6.77 2.38 12.61
CA GLN A 23 -7.73 2.10 13.68
C GLN A 23 -7.95 0.60 13.87
N MET A 24 -7.99 -0.16 12.77
CA MET A 24 -8.10 -1.62 12.86
C MET A 24 -6.83 -2.24 13.45
N VAL A 25 -5.63 -1.78 13.12
CA VAL A 25 -4.39 -2.22 13.77
C VAL A 25 -4.46 -1.97 15.28
N GLU A 26 -4.86 -0.77 15.69
CA GLU A 26 -4.99 -0.37 17.10
C GLU A 26 -6.08 -1.15 17.87
N SER A 27 -7.06 -1.72 17.17
CA SER A 27 -8.12 -2.51 17.79
C SER A 27 -7.68 -3.90 18.27
N PHE A 28 -6.52 -4.37 17.85
CA PHE A 28 -5.91 -5.62 18.36
C PHE A 28 -5.14 -5.37 19.65
N THR A 29 -5.10 -6.35 20.57
CA THR A 29 -4.24 -6.26 21.76
C THR A 29 -2.76 -6.27 21.35
N PRO A 30 -1.84 -5.79 22.21
CA PRO A 30 -0.40 -5.83 21.90
C PRO A 30 0.08 -7.23 21.48
N GLU A 31 -0.35 -8.27 22.18
CA GLU A 31 0.00 -9.66 21.85
C GLU A 31 -0.53 -10.08 20.48
N GLN A 32 -1.75 -9.66 20.12
CA GLN A 32 -2.35 -9.95 18.82
C GLN A 32 -1.66 -9.18 17.69
N GLN A 33 -1.19 -7.96 17.95
CA GLN A 33 -0.46 -7.17 16.97
C GLN A 33 0.90 -7.78 16.60
N GLU A 34 1.56 -8.44 17.55
CA GLU A 34 2.88 -9.09 17.37
C GLU A 34 2.76 -10.54 16.89
N SER A 35 1.58 -11.17 17.02
CA SER A 35 1.36 -12.57 16.67
C SER A 35 1.28 -12.80 15.17
N ASP A 36 1.78 -13.96 14.73
CA ASP A 36 1.57 -14.42 13.37
C ASP A 36 0.10 -14.80 13.13
N PHE A 37 -0.37 -14.58 11.92
CA PHE A 37 -1.72 -14.94 11.52
C PHE A 37 -1.89 -16.45 11.47
N PRO A 38 -2.96 -17.02 12.06
CA PRO A 38 -3.21 -18.45 12.07
C PRO A 38 -3.76 -19.00 10.74
N MET A 39 -3.78 -18.21 9.69
CA MET A 39 -4.24 -18.59 8.36
C MET A 39 -3.13 -18.46 7.33
N PRO A 40 -3.14 -19.27 6.25
CA PRO A 40 -2.17 -19.17 5.18
C PRO A 40 -2.34 -17.83 4.45
N THR A 41 -1.33 -16.99 4.56
CA THR A 41 -1.22 -15.72 3.84
C THR A 41 0.25 -15.41 3.61
N MET A 42 0.53 -14.60 2.59
CA MET A 42 1.91 -14.21 2.26
C MET A 42 2.52 -13.38 3.40
N ASN A 43 1.75 -12.46 3.97
CA ASN A 43 2.17 -11.61 5.08
C ASN A 43 1.89 -12.34 6.38
N ARG A 44 2.90 -12.62 7.18
CA ARG A 44 2.80 -13.45 8.38
C ARG A 44 2.00 -12.78 9.50
N ASN A 45 2.12 -11.45 9.63
CA ASN A 45 1.57 -10.65 10.73
C ASN A 45 1.28 -9.21 10.30
N ILE A 46 0.83 -8.37 11.24
CA ILE A 46 0.49 -6.97 10.98
C ILE A 46 1.72 -6.17 10.52
N ARG A 47 2.90 -6.36 11.12
CA ARG A 47 4.13 -5.71 10.68
C ARG A 47 4.41 -5.95 9.19
N ASP A 48 4.31 -7.21 8.74
CA ASP A 48 4.54 -7.57 7.34
C ASP A 48 3.56 -6.87 6.40
N LEU A 49 2.30 -6.68 6.81
CA LEU A 49 1.31 -5.92 6.05
C LEU A 49 1.71 -4.45 5.92
N LEU A 50 2.12 -3.81 7.02
CA LEU A 50 2.49 -2.39 7.03
C LEU A 50 3.74 -2.12 6.22
N THR A 51 4.79 -2.94 6.37
CA THR A 51 6.04 -2.79 5.62
C THR A 51 5.88 -3.13 4.13
N HIS A 52 4.99 -4.05 3.79
CA HIS A 52 4.61 -4.33 2.42
C HIS A 52 4.00 -3.09 1.74
N ILE A 53 3.04 -2.43 2.37
CA ILE A 53 2.44 -1.21 1.83
C ILE A 53 3.48 -0.08 1.76
N HIS A 54 4.29 0.09 2.81
CA HIS A 54 5.39 1.05 2.81
C HIS A 54 6.28 0.90 1.58
N GLU A 55 6.69 -0.32 1.23
CA GLU A 55 7.53 -0.55 0.05
C GLU A 55 6.80 -0.24 -1.26
N TRP A 56 5.52 -0.59 -1.37
CA TRP A 56 4.71 -0.22 -2.54
C TRP A 56 4.52 1.29 -2.67
N HIS A 57 4.43 2.04 -1.57
CA HIS A 57 4.46 3.50 -1.59
C HIS A 57 5.80 4.01 -2.13
N ASN A 58 6.93 3.48 -1.65
CA ASN A 58 8.26 3.87 -2.11
C ASN A 58 8.44 3.59 -3.60
N MET A 59 7.98 2.44 -4.09
CA MET A 59 8.00 2.14 -5.52
C MET A 59 7.18 3.16 -6.32
N MET A 60 5.96 3.49 -5.88
CA MET A 60 5.11 4.48 -6.54
C MET A 60 5.77 5.87 -6.58
N LEU A 61 6.35 6.32 -5.47
CA LEU A 61 7.09 7.59 -5.39
C LEU A 61 8.28 7.59 -6.34
N SER A 62 9.05 6.50 -6.40
CA SER A 62 10.19 6.33 -7.29
C SER A 62 9.78 6.34 -8.76
N TRP A 63 8.69 5.65 -9.13
CA TRP A 63 8.21 5.67 -10.52
C TRP A 63 7.85 7.08 -10.97
N HIS A 64 7.17 7.84 -10.10
CA HIS A 64 6.83 9.23 -10.39
C HIS A 64 8.10 10.07 -10.55
N GLU A 65 9.04 10.00 -9.63
CA GLU A 65 10.30 10.77 -9.67
C GLU A 65 11.12 10.47 -10.93
N ILE A 66 11.25 9.20 -11.32
CA ILE A 66 11.93 8.80 -12.57
C ILE A 66 11.20 9.39 -13.78
N GLY A 67 9.87 9.31 -13.79
CA GLY A 67 9.06 9.87 -14.88
C GLY A 67 9.15 11.37 -15.01
N GLU A 68 9.14 12.12 -13.90
CA GLU A 68 9.31 13.59 -13.88
C GLU A 68 10.68 14.04 -14.43
N ARG A 69 11.71 13.22 -14.27
CA ARG A 69 13.03 13.44 -14.86
C ARG A 69 13.12 13.01 -16.34
N GLY A 70 12.00 12.66 -16.97
CA GLY A 70 11.93 12.18 -18.35
C GLY A 70 12.37 10.72 -18.54
N GLY A 71 12.68 10.02 -17.46
CA GLY A 71 13.02 8.59 -17.47
C GLY A 71 11.79 7.69 -17.64
N LYS A 72 12.06 6.39 -17.80
CA LYS A 72 11.04 5.36 -17.83
C LYS A 72 11.29 4.37 -16.69
N PRO A 73 10.46 4.35 -15.64
CA PRO A 73 10.65 3.46 -14.52
C PRO A 73 10.46 1.98 -14.92
N GLU A 74 11.22 1.11 -14.29
CA GLU A 74 10.99 -0.34 -14.35
C GLU A 74 9.89 -0.72 -13.36
N ILE A 75 8.75 -1.20 -13.88
CA ILE A 75 7.55 -1.44 -13.08
C ILE A 75 7.24 -2.95 -13.03
N PRO A 76 7.02 -3.52 -11.83
CA PRO A 76 6.95 -2.89 -10.51
C PRO A 76 8.33 -2.56 -9.89
N ALA A 77 9.39 -3.25 -10.25
CA ALA A 77 10.75 -3.03 -9.76
C ALA A 77 11.78 -3.55 -10.77
N PRO A 78 13.08 -3.18 -10.67
CA PRO A 78 14.13 -3.74 -11.49
C PRO A 78 14.12 -5.27 -11.44
N ASN A 79 14.28 -5.89 -12.61
CA ASN A 79 14.23 -7.35 -12.81
C ASN A 79 12.87 -8.01 -12.51
N HIS A 80 11.81 -7.24 -12.23
CA HIS A 80 10.46 -7.74 -11.99
C HIS A 80 9.45 -7.24 -13.01
N ASN A 81 8.39 -8.00 -13.17
CA ASN A 81 7.17 -7.63 -13.91
C ASN A 81 5.94 -8.09 -13.11
N TRP A 82 4.75 -7.76 -13.58
CA TRP A 82 3.51 -8.11 -12.86
C TRP A 82 3.30 -9.62 -12.64
N ARG A 83 3.92 -10.49 -13.46
CA ARG A 83 3.84 -11.94 -13.27
C ARG A 83 4.78 -12.43 -12.16
N THR A 84 5.88 -11.72 -11.93
CA THR A 84 6.85 -12.03 -10.87
C THR A 84 6.59 -11.29 -9.57
N THR A 85 5.48 -10.58 -9.44
CA THR A 85 5.07 -9.89 -8.20
C THR A 85 5.12 -10.80 -6.95
N PRO A 86 4.76 -12.11 -7.00
CA PRO A 86 4.93 -12.97 -5.84
C PRO A 86 6.38 -13.13 -5.37
N LEU A 87 7.36 -13.10 -6.28
CA LEU A 87 8.80 -13.12 -5.92
C LEU A 87 9.22 -11.79 -5.32
N LEU A 88 8.85 -10.67 -5.94
CA LEU A 88 9.09 -9.33 -5.41
C LEU A 88 8.55 -9.20 -3.97
N ASN A 89 7.34 -9.68 -3.71
CA ASN A 89 6.76 -9.63 -2.38
C ASN A 89 7.53 -10.48 -1.35
N LYS A 90 8.15 -11.60 -1.77
CA LYS A 90 9.04 -12.37 -0.89
C LYS A 90 10.33 -11.59 -0.57
N GLU A 91 10.89 -10.88 -1.56
CA GLU A 91 12.05 -10.00 -1.35
C GLU A 91 11.71 -8.85 -0.41
N ILE A 92 10.52 -8.24 -0.55
CA ILE A 92 10.02 -7.23 0.40
C ILE A 92 9.96 -7.80 1.81
N HIS A 93 9.39 -9.00 2.00
CA HIS A 93 9.36 -9.67 3.30
C HIS A 93 10.76 -9.85 3.89
N ALA A 94 11.72 -10.36 3.10
CA ALA A 94 13.08 -10.55 3.55
C ALA A 94 13.76 -9.23 3.93
N LYS A 95 13.50 -8.16 3.16
CA LYS A 95 14.04 -6.81 3.43
C LYS A 95 13.64 -6.29 4.82
N TYR A 96 12.40 -6.57 5.25
CA TYR A 96 11.83 -6.07 6.51
C TYR A 96 11.74 -7.14 7.61
N GLU A 97 12.43 -8.27 7.45
CA GLU A 97 12.32 -9.40 8.39
C GLU A 97 12.67 -9.02 9.85
N ASN A 98 13.67 -8.16 10.01
CA ASN A 98 14.15 -7.70 11.32
C ASN A 98 13.55 -6.36 11.77
N THR A 99 12.56 -5.83 11.05
CA THR A 99 11.86 -4.59 11.42
C THR A 99 10.85 -4.87 12.53
N SER A 100 10.84 -4.08 13.59
CA SER A 100 9.79 -4.18 14.63
C SER A 100 8.45 -3.63 14.14
N LEU A 101 7.35 -4.01 14.80
CA LEU A 101 6.03 -3.43 14.53
C LEU A 101 6.03 -1.91 14.69
N LYS A 102 6.71 -1.40 15.73
CA LYS A 102 6.85 0.04 15.98
C LYS A 102 7.53 0.75 14.80
N GLU A 103 8.62 0.20 14.29
CA GLU A 103 9.29 0.75 13.11
C GLU A 103 8.41 0.64 11.85
N GLY A 104 7.72 -0.49 11.65
CA GLY A 104 6.75 -0.66 10.57
C GLY A 104 5.64 0.41 10.59
N ASN A 105 5.13 0.75 11.77
CA ASN A 105 4.17 1.85 11.94
C ASN A 105 4.77 3.22 11.56
N ILE A 106 6.00 3.50 11.95
CA ILE A 106 6.68 4.76 11.58
C ILE A 106 6.86 4.84 10.07
N LEU A 107 7.34 3.76 9.45
CA LEU A 107 7.63 3.68 8.03
C LEU A 107 6.37 3.89 7.18
N ILE A 108 5.26 3.23 7.51
CA ILE A 108 4.02 3.37 6.74
C ILE A 108 3.41 4.76 6.88
N ASN A 109 3.45 5.37 8.07
CA ASN A 109 2.98 6.73 8.27
C ASN A 109 3.82 7.75 7.48
N ASP A 110 5.15 7.64 7.50
CA ASP A 110 6.03 8.51 6.70
C ASP A 110 5.69 8.43 5.21
N THR A 111 5.61 7.21 4.66
CA THR A 111 5.34 7.06 3.23
C THR A 111 3.91 7.43 2.86
N HIS A 112 2.92 7.25 3.75
CA HIS A 112 1.57 7.75 3.54
C HIS A 112 1.56 9.28 3.42
N ILE A 113 2.21 9.99 4.32
CA ILE A 113 2.33 11.46 4.28
C ILE A 113 2.99 11.90 2.95
N ARG A 114 4.07 11.25 2.54
CA ARG A 114 4.80 11.58 1.32
C ARG A 114 3.95 11.35 0.06
N ILE A 115 3.24 10.22 -0.02
CA ILE A 115 2.40 9.91 -1.19
C ILE A 115 1.19 10.84 -1.25
N MET A 116 0.58 11.18 -0.11
CA MET A 116 -0.51 12.17 -0.05
C MET A 116 -0.05 13.56 -0.45
N LYS A 117 1.13 14.00 0.02
CA LYS A 117 1.73 15.26 -0.41
C LYS A 117 1.92 15.32 -1.94
N LEU A 118 2.37 14.22 -2.54
CA LEU A 118 2.52 14.13 -3.99
C LEU A 118 1.15 14.20 -4.69
N ILE A 119 0.13 13.46 -4.23
CA ILE A 119 -1.21 13.53 -4.81
C ILE A 119 -1.79 14.95 -4.73
N HIS A 120 -1.60 15.63 -3.61
CA HIS A 120 -2.04 17.02 -3.43
C HIS A 120 -1.36 18.00 -4.39
N SER A 121 -0.10 17.80 -4.74
CA SER A 121 0.65 18.66 -5.66
C SER A 121 0.24 18.52 -7.13
N LEU A 122 -0.36 17.40 -7.52
CA LEU A 122 -0.76 17.11 -8.89
C LEU A 122 -2.16 17.67 -9.20
N SER A 123 -2.38 18.11 -10.44
CA SER A 123 -3.71 18.52 -10.91
C SER A 123 -4.61 17.30 -11.15
N ASN A 124 -5.94 17.54 -11.23
CA ASN A 124 -6.88 16.49 -11.62
C ASN A 124 -6.54 15.90 -12.99
N ASP A 125 -6.14 16.72 -13.94
CA ASP A 125 -5.81 16.30 -15.30
C ASP A 125 -4.54 15.46 -15.34
N GLN A 126 -3.49 15.83 -14.60
CA GLN A 126 -2.29 15.01 -14.44
C GLN A 126 -2.61 13.63 -13.86
N LEU A 127 -3.56 13.55 -12.94
CA LEU A 127 -3.96 12.29 -12.31
C LEU A 127 -4.88 11.44 -13.20
N PHE A 128 -5.88 12.03 -13.85
CA PHE A 128 -7.00 11.28 -14.43
C PHE A 128 -7.10 11.36 -15.96
N LEU A 129 -6.34 12.22 -16.64
CA LEU A 129 -6.20 12.11 -18.09
C LEU A 129 -5.13 11.08 -18.45
N LYS A 130 -5.37 10.37 -19.58
CA LYS A 130 -4.38 9.43 -20.12
C LYS A 130 -3.22 10.17 -20.78
N ASN A 131 -2.09 9.49 -20.91
CA ASN A 131 -0.90 9.99 -21.62
C ASN A 131 -0.27 11.25 -21.00
N GLN A 132 -0.55 11.53 -19.72
CA GLN A 132 0.13 12.64 -19.01
C GLN A 132 1.57 12.28 -18.66
N VAL A 133 1.89 11.01 -18.48
CA VAL A 133 3.25 10.50 -18.26
C VAL A 133 3.54 9.32 -19.19
N ASN A 134 4.79 9.19 -19.62
CA ASN A 134 5.23 8.25 -20.67
C ASN A 134 5.20 6.76 -20.24
N TRP A 135 5.02 6.46 -18.97
CA TRP A 135 5.13 5.12 -18.41
C TRP A 135 3.78 4.49 -18.00
N THR A 136 2.70 5.26 -17.90
CA THR A 136 1.38 4.74 -17.51
C THR A 136 0.63 3.98 -18.62
N LYS A 137 1.18 3.98 -19.84
CA LYS A 137 0.61 3.29 -21.01
C LYS A 137 -0.86 3.67 -21.24
N SER A 138 -1.75 2.67 -21.21
CA SER A 138 -3.19 2.83 -21.50
C SER A 138 -4.02 3.29 -20.30
N THR A 139 -3.42 3.40 -19.12
CA THR A 139 -4.10 3.81 -17.88
C THR A 139 -3.72 5.23 -17.46
N THR A 140 -4.15 5.67 -16.30
CA THR A 140 -3.90 7.00 -15.75
C THR A 140 -2.94 6.91 -14.56
N LEU A 141 -2.26 8.01 -14.23
CA LEU A 141 -1.43 8.11 -13.05
C LEU A 141 -2.25 7.88 -11.77
N GLY A 142 -3.48 8.41 -11.72
CA GLY A 142 -4.42 8.19 -10.61
C GLY A 142 -4.75 6.72 -10.38
N ALA A 143 -4.79 5.90 -11.44
CA ALA A 143 -5.02 4.46 -11.26
C ALA A 143 -3.87 3.76 -10.51
N TYR A 144 -2.63 4.20 -10.70
CA TYR A 144 -1.48 3.72 -9.93
C TYR A 144 -1.54 4.18 -8.47
N PHE A 145 -1.91 5.46 -8.21
CA PHE A 145 -2.11 5.95 -6.84
C PHE A 145 -3.25 5.23 -6.12
N ILE A 146 -4.39 4.98 -6.78
CA ILE A 146 -5.50 4.19 -6.22
C ILE A 146 -4.98 2.79 -5.83
N SER A 147 -4.21 2.15 -6.70
CA SER A 147 -3.63 0.84 -6.43
C SER A 147 -2.69 0.86 -5.23
N ALA A 148 -1.78 1.83 -5.17
CA ALA A 148 -0.78 1.94 -4.11
C ALA A 148 -1.38 2.38 -2.75
N THR A 149 -2.54 3.03 -2.73
CA THR A 149 -3.18 3.56 -1.52
C THR A 149 -4.45 2.82 -1.16
N SER A 150 -5.62 3.35 -1.49
CA SER A 150 -6.93 2.87 -1.02
C SER A 150 -7.16 1.38 -1.32
N SER A 151 -6.71 0.86 -2.47
CA SER A 151 -6.86 -0.56 -2.81
C SER A 151 -5.98 -1.45 -1.94
N HIS A 152 -4.73 -1.06 -1.65
CA HIS A 152 -3.84 -1.78 -0.74
C HIS A 152 -4.33 -1.74 0.70
N TYR A 153 -4.83 -0.59 1.17
CA TYR A 153 -5.37 -0.46 2.52
C TYR A 153 -6.60 -1.35 2.72
N GLU A 154 -7.52 -1.38 1.74
CA GLU A 154 -8.69 -2.27 1.78
C GLU A 154 -8.30 -3.75 1.74
N TRP A 155 -7.31 -4.12 0.94
CA TRP A 155 -6.78 -5.47 0.90
C TRP A 155 -6.18 -5.88 2.26
N THR A 156 -5.40 -5.02 2.89
CA THR A 156 -4.85 -5.22 4.23
C THR A 156 -5.95 -5.39 5.27
N MET A 157 -6.94 -4.51 5.27
CA MET A 157 -8.10 -4.63 6.18
C MET A 157 -8.87 -5.93 5.97
N LYS A 158 -8.95 -6.46 4.74
CA LYS A 158 -9.59 -7.76 4.47
C LYS A 158 -8.85 -8.90 5.20
N ILE A 159 -7.53 -8.90 5.17
CA ILE A 159 -6.70 -9.88 5.90
C ILE A 159 -6.90 -9.74 7.41
N MET A 160 -6.81 -8.54 7.95
CA MET A 160 -7.01 -8.28 9.38
C MET A 160 -8.44 -8.64 9.86
N ARG A 161 -9.48 -8.41 9.05
CA ARG A 161 -10.86 -8.87 9.37
C ARG A 161 -10.95 -10.40 9.43
N GLN A 162 -10.22 -11.10 8.57
CA GLN A 162 -10.15 -12.57 8.64
C GLN A 162 -9.46 -13.02 9.93
N TYR A 163 -8.35 -12.38 10.27
CA TYR A 163 -7.63 -12.62 11.53
C TYR A 163 -8.54 -12.39 12.74
N ALA A 164 -9.20 -11.25 12.83
CA ALA A 164 -10.11 -10.93 13.92
C ALA A 164 -11.25 -11.94 14.09
N ARG A 165 -11.77 -12.51 12.97
CA ARG A 165 -12.79 -13.57 13.04
C ARG A 165 -12.24 -14.86 13.64
N LEU A 166 -11.02 -15.25 13.27
CA LEU A 166 -10.39 -16.47 13.81
C LEU A 166 -10.10 -16.35 15.31
N LEU A 167 -9.63 -15.18 15.77
CA LEU A 167 -9.42 -14.92 17.20
C LEU A 167 -10.71 -15.09 18.02
N LYS A 168 -11.85 -14.61 17.52
CA LYS A 168 -13.15 -14.77 18.20
C LYS A 168 -13.61 -16.23 18.28
N HIS A 169 -13.20 -17.09 17.35
CA HIS A 169 -13.52 -18.51 17.38
C HIS A 169 -12.64 -19.31 18.35
N GLN A 170 -11.44 -18.83 18.65
CA GLN A 170 -10.53 -19.46 19.62
C GLN A 170 -10.87 -19.15 21.08
N GLN A 171 -11.73 -18.15 21.33
CA GLN A 171 -12.16 -17.74 22.67
C GLN A 171 -13.50 -18.40 23.11
N LYS A 172 -14.07 -19.22 22.25
CA LYS A 172 -15.29 -20.02 22.54
C LYS A 172 -14.94 -21.47 22.78
#